data_bf9fe0b5e88cf33edb56406acd920e23
#
_entry.id   bf9fe0b5e88cf33edb56406acd920e23
#
_cell.length_a   1.000
_cell.length_b   1.000
_cell.length_c   1.000
_cell.angle_alpha   90.00
_cell.angle_beta   90.00
_cell.angle_gamma   90.00
#
_symmetry.space_group_name_H-M   'P 1'
#
loop_
_entity.id
_entity.type
_entity.pdbx_description
1 polymer ?
#
loop_
_entity_poly.entity_id
_entity_poly.type
_entity_poly.pdbx_seq_one_letter_code
_entity_poly.pdbx_strand_id
1 'polypeptide(L)'
;MHQRKSKNILIYFFLLFLFGSITNIGLYNSKFLNLSKIEISGLDENESRQLKNKIENLKQKNIFFLNENKIKNIIELNTLVENYQILKIYPSNLYIKINKTKLLAKINQSGKIMLLGSNGK
;
A
#
# COMPACT_ATOMS: atom_id res chain seq x y z
N MET A 1 -43.58 -21.33 -34.79
CA MET A 1 -42.77 -21.67 -33.59
C MET A 1 -42.19 -20.41 -32.97
N HIS A 2 -42.86 -19.84 -31.95
CA HIS A 2 -42.36 -18.66 -31.28
C HIS A 2 -41.33 -19.10 -30.20
N GLN A 3 -40.08 -18.90 -30.47
CA GLN A 3 -39.04 -19.08 -29.48
C GLN A 3 -39.27 -18.03 -28.34
N ARG A 4 -39.72 -18.47 -27.19
CA ARG A 4 -39.65 -17.68 -25.97
C ARG A 4 -38.16 -17.41 -25.68
N LYS A 5 -37.66 -16.29 -26.18
CA LYS A 5 -36.34 -15.80 -25.74
C LYS A 5 -36.38 -15.70 -24.24
N SER A 6 -35.57 -16.52 -23.58
CA SER A 6 -35.56 -16.64 -22.13
C SER A 6 -35.37 -15.25 -21.53
N LYS A 7 -36.25 -14.85 -20.60
CA LYS A 7 -36.10 -13.58 -19.84
C LYS A 7 -34.72 -13.47 -19.17
N ASN A 8 -34.10 -14.61 -18.91
CA ASN A 8 -32.76 -14.70 -18.36
C ASN A 8 -31.68 -14.14 -19.29
N ILE A 9 -31.78 -14.33 -20.60
CA ILE A 9 -30.84 -13.77 -21.58
C ILE A 9 -30.90 -12.24 -21.56
N LEU A 10 -32.09 -11.68 -21.41
CA LEU A 10 -32.29 -10.23 -21.34
C LEU A 10 -31.71 -9.65 -20.05
N ILE A 11 -31.85 -10.39 -18.94
CA ILE A 11 -31.26 -10.01 -17.65
C ILE A 11 -29.74 -10.03 -17.71
N TYR A 12 -29.14 -11.09 -18.32
CA TYR A 12 -27.69 -11.17 -18.47
C TYR A 12 -27.14 -10.06 -19.38
N PHE A 13 -27.87 -9.71 -20.44
CA PHE A 13 -27.49 -8.62 -21.35
C PHE A 13 -27.55 -7.26 -20.62
N PHE A 14 -28.57 -7.06 -19.79
CA PHE A 14 -28.71 -5.85 -18.98
C PHE A 14 -27.61 -5.75 -17.91
N LEU A 15 -27.27 -6.86 -17.24
CA LEU A 15 -26.15 -6.92 -16.30
C LEU A 15 -24.81 -6.61 -16.99
N LEU A 16 -24.57 -7.19 -18.16
CA LEU A 16 -23.35 -6.93 -18.95
C LEU A 16 -23.26 -5.46 -19.35
N PHE A 17 -24.38 -4.85 -19.73
CA PHE A 17 -24.44 -3.42 -20.05
C PHE A 17 -24.18 -2.56 -18.82
N LEU A 18 -24.72 -2.89 -17.66
CA LEU A 18 -24.45 -2.21 -16.39
C LEU A 18 -22.97 -2.29 -16.02
N PHE A 19 -22.36 -3.45 -16.10
CA PHE A 19 -20.93 -3.61 -15.82
C PHE A 19 -20.06 -2.87 -16.87
N GLY A 20 -20.44 -2.88 -18.13
CA GLY A 20 -19.72 -2.17 -19.19
C GLY A 20 -19.85 -0.65 -19.14
N SER A 21 -20.92 -0.14 -18.52
CA SER A 21 -21.15 1.32 -18.36
C SER A 21 -20.45 1.91 -17.15
N ILE A 22 -19.92 1.10 -16.24
CA ILE A 22 -19.09 1.59 -15.14
C ILE A 22 -17.75 2.03 -15.73
N THR A 23 -17.70 3.26 -16.19
CA THR A 23 -16.48 3.85 -16.75
C THR A 23 -15.42 3.96 -15.66
N ASN A 24 -14.27 3.37 -15.92
CA ASN A 24 -13.11 3.36 -15.02
C ASN A 24 -12.64 4.79 -14.62
N ILE A 25 -13.05 5.80 -15.39
CA ILE A 25 -12.77 7.22 -15.17
C ILE A 25 -13.39 7.73 -13.87
N GLY A 26 -14.61 7.31 -13.53
CA GLY A 26 -15.29 7.71 -12.30
C GLY A 26 -14.59 7.19 -11.04
N LEU A 27 -14.08 5.96 -11.08
CA LEU A 27 -13.31 5.37 -9.97
C LEU A 27 -11.94 6.03 -9.81
N TYR A 28 -11.28 6.36 -10.93
CA TYR A 28 -9.98 7.02 -10.90
C TYR A 28 -10.03 8.40 -10.24
N ASN A 29 -11.07 9.19 -10.53
CA ASN A 29 -11.25 10.55 -10.04
C ASN A 29 -12.03 10.63 -8.72
N SER A 30 -12.42 9.52 -8.14
CA SER A 30 -13.20 9.50 -6.90
C SER A 30 -12.35 9.94 -5.71
N LYS A 31 -12.65 11.11 -5.14
CA LYS A 31 -11.99 11.62 -3.92
C LYS A 31 -12.18 10.69 -2.72
N PHE A 32 -13.25 9.91 -2.70
CA PHE A 32 -13.54 8.94 -1.64
C PHE A 32 -12.52 7.80 -1.58
N LEU A 33 -11.92 7.45 -2.73
CA LEU A 33 -10.93 6.39 -2.85
C LEU A 33 -9.48 6.91 -2.70
N ASN A 34 -9.33 8.20 -2.49
CA ASN A 34 -8.00 8.77 -2.30
C ASN A 34 -7.48 8.42 -0.92
N LEU A 35 -6.21 8.05 -0.86
CA LEU A 35 -5.53 7.72 0.37
C LEU A 35 -5.58 8.91 1.34
N SER A 36 -6.26 8.73 2.46
CA SER A 36 -6.45 9.76 3.49
C SER A 36 -5.60 9.49 4.72
N LYS A 37 -5.46 8.23 5.12
CA LYS A 37 -4.77 7.84 6.35
C LYS A 37 -3.66 6.84 6.06
N ILE A 38 -2.48 7.10 6.64
CA ILE A 38 -1.35 6.18 6.63
C ILE A 38 -1.02 5.87 8.10
N GLU A 39 -1.06 4.60 8.44
CA GLU A 39 -0.68 4.08 9.75
C GLU A 39 0.55 3.21 9.62
N ILE A 40 1.52 3.42 10.50
CA ILE A 40 2.76 2.65 10.55
C ILE A 40 2.90 2.12 11.96
N SER A 41 3.14 0.82 12.09
CA SER A 41 3.38 0.17 13.37
C SER A 41 4.68 -0.64 13.36
N GLY A 42 5.27 -0.82 14.53
CA GLY A 42 6.50 -1.60 14.71
C GLY A 42 7.78 -0.78 14.71
N LEU A 43 7.69 0.53 14.50
CA LEU A 43 8.79 1.49 14.67
C LEU A 43 8.52 2.42 15.84
N ASP A 44 9.57 3.07 16.34
CA ASP A 44 9.44 4.12 17.32
C ASP A 44 8.73 5.35 16.72
N GLU A 45 8.19 6.23 17.56
CA GLU A 45 7.38 7.36 17.09
C GLU A 45 8.12 8.27 16.11
N ASN A 46 9.39 8.58 16.38
CA ASN A 46 10.22 9.42 15.53
C ASN A 46 10.52 8.75 14.17
N GLU A 47 10.84 7.47 14.18
CA GLU A 47 11.11 6.66 12.99
C GLU A 47 9.85 6.53 12.13
N SER A 48 8.71 6.25 12.78
CA SER A 48 7.40 6.17 12.11
C SER A 48 7.04 7.49 11.44
N ARG A 49 7.30 8.61 12.11
CA ARG A 49 7.05 9.96 11.58
C ARG A 49 7.92 10.25 10.35
N GLN A 50 9.22 9.92 10.41
CA GLN A 50 10.13 10.10 9.28
C GLN A 50 9.72 9.27 8.07
N LEU A 51 9.36 8.00 8.29
CA LEU A 51 8.90 7.12 7.21
C LEU A 51 7.57 7.61 6.63
N LYS A 52 6.65 8.04 7.50
CA LYS A 52 5.36 8.61 7.09
C LYS A 52 5.54 9.83 6.19
N ASN A 53 6.43 10.74 6.55
CA ASN A 53 6.72 11.94 5.75
C ASN A 53 7.24 11.58 4.35
N LYS A 54 8.08 10.54 4.24
CA LYS A 54 8.58 10.06 2.93
C LYS A 54 7.47 9.47 2.06
N ILE A 55 6.45 8.88 2.68
CA ILE A 55 5.30 8.26 1.99
C ILE A 55 4.16 9.27 1.76
N GLU A 56 4.19 10.41 2.44
CA GLU A 56 3.09 11.40 2.41
C GLU A 56 2.78 11.94 1.01
N ASN A 57 3.77 11.96 0.11
CA ASN A 57 3.60 12.30 -1.31
C ASN A 57 2.60 11.38 -2.04
N LEU A 58 2.26 10.23 -1.44
CA LEU A 58 1.30 9.29 -1.97
C LEU A 58 -0.13 9.57 -1.48
N LYS A 59 -0.31 10.44 -0.48
CA LYS A 59 -1.63 10.93 -0.09
C LYS A 59 -2.31 11.58 -1.30
N GLN A 60 -3.62 11.50 -1.32
CA GLN A 60 -4.48 11.98 -2.42
C GLN A 60 -4.39 11.14 -3.71
N LYS A 61 -3.58 10.09 -3.77
CA LYS A 61 -3.63 9.11 -4.86
C LYS A 61 -4.70 8.07 -4.55
N ASN A 62 -5.38 7.64 -5.58
CA ASN A 62 -6.39 6.60 -5.47
C ASN A 62 -5.74 5.30 -4.98
N ILE A 63 -6.30 4.68 -3.92
CA ILE A 63 -5.75 3.51 -3.26
C ILE A 63 -5.67 2.28 -4.19
N PHE A 64 -6.58 2.15 -5.17
CA PHE A 64 -6.57 1.05 -6.14
C PHE A 64 -5.37 1.13 -7.08
N PHE A 65 -4.98 2.34 -7.48
CA PHE A 65 -3.87 2.59 -8.40
C PHE A 65 -2.57 2.96 -7.66
N LEU A 66 -2.54 2.74 -6.36
CA LEU A 66 -1.36 3.00 -5.55
C LEU A 66 -0.23 2.04 -5.93
N ASN A 67 0.89 2.60 -6.37
CA ASN A 67 2.07 1.81 -6.75
C ASN A 67 2.80 1.34 -5.49
N GLU A 68 2.62 0.07 -5.17
CA GLU A 68 3.24 -0.57 -4.01
C GLU A 68 4.76 -0.62 -4.10
N ASN A 69 5.33 -0.73 -5.31
CA ASN A 69 6.78 -0.79 -5.48
C ASN A 69 7.46 0.50 -5.00
N LYS A 70 6.80 1.65 -5.16
CA LYS A 70 7.33 2.91 -4.61
C LYS A 70 7.37 2.90 -3.09
N ILE A 71 6.36 2.32 -2.45
CA ILE A 71 6.29 2.20 -0.98
C ILE A 71 7.36 1.23 -0.51
N LYS A 72 7.47 0.06 -1.16
CA LYS A 72 8.48 -0.95 -0.87
C LYS A 72 9.89 -0.35 -0.92
N ASN A 73 10.23 0.33 -2.00
CA ASN A 73 11.54 0.96 -2.15
C ASN A 73 11.84 1.96 -1.01
N ILE A 74 10.86 2.77 -0.60
CA ILE A 74 11.03 3.71 0.51
C ILE A 74 11.27 2.97 1.83
N ILE A 75 10.55 1.87 2.08
CA ILE A 75 10.68 1.06 3.29
C ILE A 75 12.04 0.33 3.31
N GLU A 76 12.44 -0.26 2.19
CA GLU A 76 13.67 -1.05 2.05
C GLU A 76 14.94 -0.21 2.18
N LEU A 77 14.87 1.09 1.89
CA LEU A 77 15.95 2.03 2.15
C LEU A 77 16.16 2.31 3.65
N ASN A 78 15.21 1.93 4.49
CA ASN A 78 15.35 2.09 5.93
C ASN A 78 16.10 0.88 6.52
N THR A 79 17.30 1.12 7.03
CA THR A 79 18.18 0.08 7.60
C THR A 79 17.61 -0.59 8.86
N LEU A 80 16.65 0.04 9.53
CA LEU A 80 16.01 -0.48 10.73
C LEU A 80 14.90 -1.50 10.44
N VAL A 81 14.55 -1.69 9.17
CA VAL A 81 13.49 -2.61 8.76
C VAL A 81 14.07 -3.98 8.42
N GLU A 82 13.61 -5.01 9.12
CA GLU A 82 13.90 -6.41 8.80
C GLU A 82 12.84 -6.99 7.84
N ASN A 83 11.58 -6.87 8.24
CA ASN A 83 10.43 -7.32 7.46
C ASN A 83 9.30 -6.31 7.54
N TYR A 84 8.44 -6.31 6.53
CA TYR A 84 7.28 -5.45 6.50
C TYR A 84 6.09 -6.10 5.79
N GLN A 85 4.90 -5.62 6.11
CA GLN A 85 3.65 -5.96 5.44
C GLN A 85 2.91 -4.66 5.09
N ILE A 86 2.44 -4.57 3.86
CA ILE A 86 1.64 -3.44 3.38
C ILE A 86 0.21 -3.92 3.16
N LEU A 87 -0.74 -3.31 3.84
CA LEU A 87 -2.15 -3.65 3.79
C LEU A 87 -2.95 -2.43 3.35
N LYS A 88 -3.69 -2.58 2.26
CA LYS A 88 -4.67 -1.59 1.82
C LYS A 88 -5.98 -1.84 2.54
N ILE A 89 -6.41 -0.90 3.36
CA ILE A 89 -7.69 -0.95 4.07
C ILE A 89 -8.64 0.00 3.37
N TYR A 90 -9.48 -0.58 2.54
CA TYR A 90 -10.45 0.20 1.78
C TYR A 90 -11.45 0.92 2.70
N PRO A 91 -11.94 2.11 2.32
CA PRO A 91 -11.76 2.73 0.99
C PRO A 91 -10.49 3.57 0.82
N SER A 92 -9.82 4.03 1.90
CA SER A 92 -8.83 5.12 1.81
C SER A 92 -7.67 5.03 2.79
N ASN A 93 -7.45 3.88 3.45
CA ASN A 93 -6.43 3.73 4.48
C ASN A 93 -5.32 2.78 4.04
N LEU A 94 -4.08 3.12 4.42
CA LEU A 94 -2.90 2.28 4.23
C LEU A 94 -2.32 1.94 5.59
N TYR A 95 -2.17 0.66 5.87
CA TYR A 95 -1.53 0.17 7.07
C TYR A 95 -0.23 -0.53 6.72
N ILE A 96 0.86 -0.12 7.36
CA ILE A 96 2.19 -0.67 7.18
C ILE A 96 2.66 -1.23 8.51
N LYS A 97 2.79 -2.55 8.58
CA LYS A 97 3.36 -3.23 9.73
C LYS A 97 4.83 -3.51 9.47
N ILE A 98 5.69 -3.06 10.36
CA ILE A 98 7.14 -3.21 10.24
C ILE A 98 7.63 -4.04 11.43
N ASN A 99 8.51 -5.00 11.11
CA ASN A 99 9.29 -5.67 12.11
C ASN A 99 10.69 -5.04 12.11
N LYS A 100 11.09 -4.50 13.25
CA LYS A 100 12.37 -3.82 13.43
C LYS A 100 13.50 -4.85 13.46
N THR A 101 14.61 -4.55 12.80
CA THR A 101 15.82 -5.36 12.83
C THR A 101 16.38 -5.44 14.24
N LYS A 102 16.93 -6.60 14.60
CA LYS A 102 17.64 -6.78 15.86
C LYS A 102 19.12 -6.44 15.64
N LEU A 103 19.68 -5.64 16.55
CA LEU A 103 21.10 -5.35 16.54
C LEU A 103 21.88 -6.58 17.04
N LEU A 104 22.75 -7.12 16.19
CA LEU A 104 23.53 -8.30 16.50
C LEU A 104 24.91 -7.95 17.05
N ALA A 105 25.56 -6.93 16.50
CA ALA A 105 26.91 -6.54 16.88
C ALA A 105 27.20 -5.06 16.69
N LYS A 106 28.16 -4.56 17.46
CA LYS A 106 28.81 -3.27 17.23
C LYS A 106 30.23 -3.54 16.72
N ILE A 107 30.55 -2.98 15.58
CA ILE A 107 31.87 -3.10 14.95
C ILE A 107 32.51 -1.72 15.00
N ASN A 108 33.72 -1.65 15.53
CA ASN A 108 34.54 -0.42 15.48
C ASN A 108 35.52 -0.57 14.33
N GLN A 109 35.32 0.18 13.27
CA GLN A 109 36.24 0.22 12.12
C GLN A 109 36.80 1.64 11.98
N SER A 110 38.08 1.80 12.21
CA SER A 110 38.80 3.07 12.04
C SER A 110 38.16 4.23 12.84
N GLY A 111 37.73 3.97 14.09
CA GLY A 111 37.12 4.95 14.98
C GLY A 111 35.64 5.26 14.71
N LYS A 112 35.04 4.58 13.75
CA LYS A 112 33.60 4.66 13.47
C LYS A 112 32.90 3.43 14.03
N ILE A 113 31.86 3.66 14.84
CA ILE A 113 31.01 2.58 15.35
C ILE A 113 29.95 2.28 14.29
N MET A 114 29.98 1.06 13.78
CA MET A 114 28.93 0.53 12.92
C MET A 114 28.08 -0.46 13.69
N LEU A 115 26.79 -0.45 13.43
CA LEU A 115 25.83 -1.38 14.02
C LEU A 115 25.46 -2.40 12.94
N LEU A 116 25.63 -3.68 13.22
CA LEU A 116 25.20 -4.75 12.34
C LEU A 116 23.82 -5.25 12.77
N GLY A 117 22.85 -5.18 11.88
CA GLY A 117 21.51 -5.69 12.10
C GLY A 117 21.34 -7.13 11.64
N SER A 118 20.27 -7.79 12.10
CA SER A 118 19.88 -9.16 11.66
C SER A 118 19.54 -9.21 10.17
N ASN A 119 19.23 -8.07 9.57
CA ASN A 119 18.97 -7.94 8.13
C ASN A 119 20.24 -7.80 7.26
N GLY A 120 21.43 -7.85 7.86
CA GLY A 120 22.70 -7.70 7.16
C GLY A 120 23.05 -6.27 6.68
N LYS A 121 22.34 -5.27 7.22
CA LYS A 121 22.53 -3.84 6.91
C LYS A 121 23.16 -3.12 8.07
#